data_f289b7c072732e09a93d586fdc421092
#
_entry.id   f289b7c072732e09a93d586fdc421092
#
_cell.length_a   1.000
_cell.length_b   1.000
_cell.length_c   1.000
_cell.angle_alpha   90.00
_cell.angle_beta   90.00
_cell.angle_gamma   90.00
#
_symmetry.space_group_name_H-M   'P 1'
#
loop_
_entity.id
_entity.type
_entity.pdbx_description
1 polymer ?
#
loop_
_entity_poly.entity_id
_entity_poly.type
_entity_poly.pdbx_seq_one_letter_code
_entity_poly.pdbx_strand_id
1 'polypeptide(L)'
;MYTDLLDKGYACLRRGDPDSALIRFRHAAESEPGRPQAYFGLAMVYLEKESSDEVVVSLEKALDVDPSYIPARAYLGIEYLKRYDIERAEEELERALKDEPTNLLAHLKYAEYYYRLGFYNRSVEILERGLKGPHGANEHVVAMARQLLVQARQKSKNMILRELPDPRRWRRFFARFIPRKGEEAQASGSVELS
;
A
#
# COMPACT_ATOMS: atom_id res chain seq x y z
N MET A 1 -13.83 -6.91 24.61
CA MET A 1 -14.52 -7.68 23.54
C MET A 1 -13.97 -7.35 22.16
N TYR A 2 -13.97 -6.09 21.73
CA TYR A 2 -13.44 -5.64 20.41
C TYR A 2 -11.96 -6.00 20.20
N THR A 3 -11.09 -5.62 21.14
CA THR A 3 -9.64 -5.92 21.09
C THR A 3 -9.36 -7.42 21.04
N ASP A 4 -10.11 -8.24 21.77
CA ASP A 4 -9.99 -9.70 21.74
C ASP A 4 -10.36 -10.28 20.37
N LEU A 5 -11.38 -9.71 19.70
CA LEU A 5 -11.72 -10.09 18.32
C LEU A 5 -10.60 -9.74 17.35
N LEU A 6 -9.99 -8.56 17.48
CA LEU A 6 -8.84 -8.17 16.65
C LEU A 6 -7.65 -9.11 16.88
N ASP A 7 -7.29 -9.36 18.14
CA ASP A 7 -6.15 -10.23 18.48
C ASP A 7 -6.35 -11.65 17.97
N LYS A 8 -7.54 -12.21 18.10
CA LYS A 8 -7.91 -13.51 17.53
C LYS A 8 -7.88 -13.50 16.00
N GLY A 9 -8.35 -12.43 15.37
CA GLY A 9 -8.29 -12.25 13.92
C GLY A 9 -6.85 -12.27 13.41
N TYR A 10 -5.97 -11.47 13.98
CA TYR A 10 -4.55 -11.48 13.63
C TYR A 10 -3.85 -12.80 13.98
N ALA A 11 -4.26 -13.48 15.06
CA ALA A 11 -3.74 -14.80 15.39
C ALA A 11 -4.14 -15.86 14.34
N CYS A 12 -5.36 -15.77 13.76
CA CYS A 12 -5.78 -16.62 12.66
C CYS A 12 -4.96 -16.36 11.40
N LEU A 13 -4.73 -15.09 11.01
CA LEU A 13 -3.87 -14.75 9.88
C LEU A 13 -2.44 -15.32 10.03
N ARG A 14 -1.83 -15.15 11.22
CA ARG A 14 -0.50 -15.72 11.47
C ARG A 14 -0.42 -17.24 11.37
N ARG A 15 -1.55 -17.96 11.51
CA ARG A 15 -1.65 -19.41 11.34
C ARG A 15 -2.02 -19.83 9.92
N GLY A 16 -2.22 -18.87 8.99
CA GLY A 16 -2.66 -19.14 7.63
C GLY A 16 -4.14 -19.54 7.52
N ASP A 17 -4.98 -19.05 8.44
CA ASP A 17 -6.44 -19.28 8.45
C ASP A 17 -7.19 -17.96 8.18
N PRO A 18 -7.22 -17.51 6.91
CA PRO A 18 -7.89 -16.26 6.56
C PRO A 18 -9.42 -16.33 6.71
N ASP A 19 -10.05 -17.51 6.63
CA ASP A 19 -11.51 -17.63 6.76
C ASP A 19 -11.97 -17.39 8.19
N SER A 20 -11.29 -18.00 9.17
CA SER A 20 -11.55 -17.71 10.58
C SER A 20 -11.22 -16.24 10.93
N ALA A 21 -10.16 -15.68 10.37
CA ALA A 21 -9.79 -14.27 10.55
C ALA A 21 -10.90 -13.35 10.03
N LEU A 22 -11.46 -13.63 8.85
CA LEU A 22 -12.57 -12.89 8.24
C LEU A 22 -13.76 -12.77 9.18
N ILE A 23 -14.17 -13.90 9.78
CA ILE A 23 -15.29 -13.93 10.74
C ILE A 23 -14.99 -13.03 11.94
N ARG A 24 -13.77 -13.09 12.50
CA ARG A 24 -13.37 -12.28 13.67
C ARG A 24 -13.38 -10.79 13.37
N PHE A 25 -12.79 -10.37 12.23
CA PHE A 25 -12.76 -8.96 11.86
C PHE A 25 -14.14 -8.42 11.48
N ARG A 26 -15.03 -9.24 10.86
CA ARG A 26 -16.43 -8.84 10.62
C ARG A 26 -17.17 -8.58 11.93
N HIS A 27 -17.08 -9.50 12.89
CA HIS A 27 -17.69 -9.29 14.21
C HIS A 27 -17.09 -8.07 14.93
N ALA A 28 -15.78 -7.79 14.78
CA ALA A 28 -15.19 -6.58 15.33
C ALA A 28 -15.80 -5.33 14.69
N ALA A 29 -15.90 -5.29 13.34
CA ALA A 29 -16.49 -4.17 12.61
C ALA A 29 -17.97 -3.95 12.93
N GLU A 30 -18.72 -5.01 13.16
CA GLU A 30 -20.14 -4.94 13.59
C GLU A 30 -20.28 -4.45 15.02
N SER A 31 -19.36 -4.87 15.92
CA SER A 31 -19.41 -4.47 17.33
C SER A 31 -19.02 -3.02 17.58
N GLU A 32 -18.05 -2.51 16.85
CA GLU A 32 -17.56 -1.13 16.95
C GLU A 32 -17.25 -0.55 15.54
N PRO A 33 -18.30 -0.17 14.78
CA PRO A 33 -18.13 0.26 13.37
C PRO A 33 -17.36 1.59 13.23
N GLY A 34 -17.23 2.37 14.29
CA GLY A 34 -16.46 3.61 14.34
C GLY A 34 -14.95 3.41 14.53
N ARG A 35 -14.41 2.21 14.38
CA ARG A 35 -12.99 1.93 14.56
C ARG A 35 -12.33 1.37 13.30
N PRO A 36 -11.27 2.03 12.79
CA PRO A 36 -10.64 1.67 11.51
C PRO A 36 -9.90 0.33 11.55
N GLN A 37 -9.47 -0.14 12.73
CA GLN A 37 -8.63 -1.34 12.86
C GLN A 37 -9.31 -2.62 12.37
N ALA A 38 -10.65 -2.74 12.54
CA ALA A 38 -11.38 -3.91 12.08
C ALA A 38 -11.43 -3.95 10.55
N TYR A 39 -11.68 -2.82 9.90
CA TYR A 39 -11.67 -2.71 8.44
C TYR A 39 -10.27 -2.93 7.87
N PHE A 40 -9.24 -2.43 8.53
CA PHE A 40 -7.87 -2.75 8.17
C PHE A 40 -7.56 -4.25 8.31
N GLY A 41 -8.07 -4.89 9.38
CA GLY A 41 -7.99 -6.34 9.55
C GLY A 41 -8.66 -7.11 8.41
N LEU A 42 -9.83 -6.67 7.95
CA LEU A 42 -10.50 -7.22 6.76
C LEU A 42 -9.63 -7.06 5.51
N ALA A 43 -9.01 -5.90 5.30
CA ALA A 43 -8.10 -5.70 4.19
C ALA A 43 -6.91 -6.67 4.24
N MET A 44 -6.34 -6.96 5.43
CA MET A 44 -5.26 -7.95 5.57
C MET A 44 -5.72 -9.35 5.19
N VAL A 45 -6.95 -9.74 5.56
CA VAL A 45 -7.53 -11.01 5.12
C VAL A 45 -7.65 -11.08 3.61
N TYR A 46 -8.16 -10.03 2.98
CA TYR A 46 -8.33 -10.00 1.52
C TYR A 46 -6.99 -9.93 0.77
N LEU A 47 -5.95 -9.37 1.38
CA LEU A 47 -4.57 -9.46 0.86
C LEU A 47 -4.08 -10.91 0.81
N GLU A 48 -4.31 -11.70 1.86
CA GLU A 48 -3.96 -13.13 1.89
C GLU A 48 -4.79 -13.95 0.88
N LYS A 49 -6.01 -13.50 0.58
CA LYS A 49 -6.91 -14.13 -0.41
C LYS A 49 -6.68 -13.60 -1.83
N GLU A 50 -5.72 -12.71 -2.04
CA GLU A 50 -5.43 -12.06 -3.32
C GLU A 50 -6.63 -11.33 -3.97
N SER A 51 -7.58 -10.90 -3.14
CA SER A 51 -8.83 -10.24 -3.57
C SER A 51 -8.65 -8.72 -3.57
N SER A 52 -7.99 -8.19 -4.60
CA SER A 52 -7.53 -6.78 -4.65
C SER A 52 -8.66 -5.75 -4.58
N ASP A 53 -9.86 -6.04 -5.09
CA ASP A 53 -10.99 -5.10 -5.02
C ASP A 53 -11.51 -4.96 -3.60
N GLU A 54 -11.65 -6.08 -2.89
CA GLU A 54 -12.07 -6.10 -1.49
C GLU A 54 -11.02 -5.48 -0.57
N VAL A 55 -9.72 -5.59 -0.91
CA VAL A 55 -8.66 -4.89 -0.19
C VAL A 55 -8.90 -3.38 -0.24
N VAL A 56 -9.07 -2.81 -1.45
CA VAL A 56 -9.28 -1.37 -1.62
C VAL A 56 -10.53 -0.91 -0.88
N VAL A 57 -11.67 -1.59 -1.07
CA VAL A 57 -12.94 -1.25 -0.39
C VAL A 57 -12.77 -1.27 1.14
N SER A 58 -12.03 -2.25 1.68
CA SER A 58 -11.82 -2.35 3.13
C SER A 58 -10.90 -1.24 3.65
N LEU A 59 -9.85 -0.88 2.90
CA LEU A 59 -8.94 0.20 3.26
C LEU A 59 -9.62 1.58 3.17
N GLU A 60 -10.42 1.81 2.14
CA GLU A 60 -11.23 3.02 1.98
C GLU A 60 -12.22 3.16 3.15
N LYS A 61 -12.91 2.08 3.54
CA LYS A 61 -13.78 2.09 4.74
C LYS A 61 -13.04 2.43 6.02
N ALA A 62 -11.80 1.94 6.18
CA ALA A 62 -10.98 2.31 7.34
C ALA A 62 -10.66 3.81 7.34
N LEU A 63 -10.42 4.41 6.16
CA LEU A 63 -10.14 5.84 6.01
C LEU A 63 -11.41 6.71 6.09
N ASP A 64 -12.58 6.20 5.73
CA ASP A 64 -13.87 6.86 5.94
C ASP A 64 -14.16 7.02 7.45
N VAL A 65 -13.77 6.02 8.24
CA VAL A 65 -13.91 6.05 9.71
C VAL A 65 -12.87 6.95 10.35
N ASP A 66 -11.62 6.83 9.93
CA ASP A 66 -10.51 7.65 10.42
C ASP A 66 -9.58 8.03 9.25
N PRO A 67 -9.75 9.25 8.71
CA PRO A 67 -8.92 9.75 7.61
C PRO A 67 -7.42 9.84 7.94
N SER A 68 -7.04 9.81 9.22
CA SER A 68 -5.64 9.86 9.68
C SER A 68 -5.03 8.48 9.92
N TYR A 69 -5.77 7.38 9.67
CA TYR A 69 -5.30 6.03 9.95
C TYR A 69 -4.20 5.59 8.97
N ILE A 70 -2.96 5.86 9.34
CA ILE A 70 -1.75 5.65 8.52
C ILE A 70 -1.64 4.23 7.95
N PRO A 71 -1.92 3.12 8.70
CA PRO A 71 -1.80 1.80 8.11
C PRO A 71 -2.68 1.60 6.88
N ALA A 72 -3.95 2.04 6.91
CA ALA A 72 -4.84 1.91 5.76
C ALA A 72 -4.33 2.74 4.58
N ARG A 73 -3.93 3.99 4.81
CA ARG A 73 -3.41 4.89 3.78
C ARG A 73 -2.17 4.32 3.10
N ALA A 74 -1.21 3.83 3.89
CA ALA A 74 0.04 3.28 3.38
C ALA A 74 -0.16 2.01 2.54
N TYR A 75 -1.10 1.14 2.93
CA TYR A 75 -1.44 -0.05 2.14
C TYR A 75 -2.27 0.30 0.90
N LEU A 76 -3.18 1.27 0.98
CA LEU A 76 -3.98 1.74 -0.16
C LEU A 76 -3.10 2.28 -1.28
N GLY A 77 -2.06 3.04 -0.94
CA GLY A 77 -1.06 3.50 -1.91
C GLY A 77 -0.38 2.35 -2.66
N ILE A 78 -0.07 1.23 -1.98
CA ILE A 78 0.51 0.05 -2.65
C ILE A 78 -0.54 -0.66 -3.52
N GLU A 79 -1.81 -0.72 -3.11
CA GLU A 79 -2.86 -1.32 -3.95
C GLU A 79 -3.12 -0.49 -5.21
N TYR A 80 -3.10 0.84 -5.13
CA TYR A 80 -3.16 1.70 -6.32
C TYR A 80 -1.96 1.49 -7.24
N LEU A 81 -0.74 1.33 -6.68
CA LEU A 81 0.44 1.00 -7.49
C LEU A 81 0.27 -0.32 -8.25
N LYS A 82 -0.26 -1.37 -7.62
CA LYS A 82 -0.54 -2.67 -8.27
C LYS A 82 -1.52 -2.53 -9.44
N ARG A 83 -2.41 -1.55 -9.37
CA ARG A 83 -3.39 -1.22 -10.42
C ARG A 83 -2.86 -0.22 -11.45
N TYR A 84 -1.55 0.10 -11.41
CA TYR A 84 -0.89 1.10 -12.24
C TYR A 84 -1.45 2.52 -12.09
N ASP A 85 -2.18 2.80 -11.01
CA ASP A 85 -2.61 4.14 -10.65
C ASP A 85 -1.52 4.84 -9.84
N ILE A 86 -0.49 5.28 -10.57
CA ILE A 86 0.74 5.84 -9.99
C ILE A 86 0.45 7.15 -9.24
N GLU A 87 -0.52 7.94 -9.76
CA GLU A 87 -0.85 9.24 -9.17
C GLU A 87 -1.49 9.08 -7.80
N ARG A 88 -2.54 8.27 -7.68
CA ARG A 88 -3.19 8.03 -6.40
C ARG A 88 -2.27 7.27 -5.44
N ALA A 89 -1.44 6.36 -5.94
CA ALA A 89 -0.46 5.65 -5.13
C ALA A 89 0.51 6.62 -4.45
N GLU A 90 1.10 7.56 -5.20
CA GLU A 90 2.03 8.54 -4.68
C GLU A 90 1.34 9.50 -3.70
N GLU A 91 0.15 10.00 -4.04
CA GLU A 91 -0.63 10.91 -3.21
C GLU A 91 -0.92 10.31 -1.82
N GLU A 92 -1.39 9.07 -1.75
CA GLU A 92 -1.69 8.40 -0.48
C GLU A 92 -0.43 8.16 0.35
N LEU A 93 0.68 7.80 -0.27
CA LEU A 93 1.95 7.56 0.43
C LEU A 93 2.62 8.86 0.91
N GLU A 94 2.57 9.94 0.10
CA GLU A 94 3.07 11.26 0.52
C GLU A 94 2.22 11.81 1.68
N ARG A 95 0.91 11.65 1.61
CA ARG A 95 0.00 12.07 2.67
C ARG A 95 0.25 11.32 3.98
N ALA A 96 0.48 10.00 3.91
CA ALA A 96 0.84 9.21 5.08
C ALA A 96 2.10 9.76 5.79
N LEU A 97 3.13 10.11 5.04
CA LEU A 97 4.37 10.71 5.59
C LEU A 97 4.21 12.15 6.04
N LYS A 98 3.28 12.90 5.44
CA LYS A 98 2.97 14.27 5.86
C LYS A 98 2.24 14.27 7.20
N ASP A 99 1.28 13.36 7.37
CA ASP A 99 0.48 13.24 8.59
C ASP A 99 1.33 12.70 9.76
N GLU A 100 2.17 11.69 9.51
CA GLU A 100 3.11 11.14 10.50
C GLU A 100 4.54 10.97 9.95
N PRO A 101 5.37 12.02 10.00
CA PRO A 101 6.71 12.03 9.40
C PRO A 101 7.70 11.00 9.99
N THR A 102 7.43 10.47 11.18
CA THR A 102 8.27 9.47 11.85
C THR A 102 7.73 8.05 11.76
N ASN A 103 6.59 7.84 11.12
CA ASN A 103 5.95 6.53 11.01
C ASN A 103 6.76 5.60 10.10
N LEU A 104 7.39 4.57 10.66
CA LEU A 104 8.23 3.64 9.89
C LEU A 104 7.43 2.82 8.88
N LEU A 105 6.16 2.49 9.14
CA LEU A 105 5.32 1.77 8.18
C LEU A 105 5.06 2.63 6.93
N ALA A 106 4.79 3.92 7.10
CA ALA A 106 4.65 4.86 5.99
C ALA A 106 5.94 4.96 5.15
N HIS A 107 7.10 5.08 5.82
CA HIS A 107 8.40 5.05 5.13
C HIS A 107 8.62 3.73 4.40
N LEU A 108 8.32 2.59 5.01
CA LEU A 108 8.47 1.26 4.40
C LEU A 108 7.62 1.14 3.13
N LYS A 109 6.34 1.55 3.19
CA LYS A 109 5.44 1.46 2.04
C LYS A 109 5.81 2.46 0.93
N TYR A 110 6.25 3.65 1.27
CA TYR A 110 6.73 4.60 0.27
C TYR A 110 8.05 4.16 -0.37
N ALA A 111 8.92 3.55 0.39
CA ALA A 111 10.14 2.94 -0.15
C ALA A 111 9.83 1.72 -1.04
N GLU A 112 8.83 0.90 -0.67
CA GLU A 112 8.33 -0.21 -1.50
C GLU A 112 7.80 0.30 -2.84
N TYR A 113 7.05 1.41 -2.85
CA TYR A 113 6.59 2.09 -4.06
C TYR A 113 7.76 2.42 -5.00
N TYR A 114 8.79 3.12 -4.51
CA TYR A 114 9.95 3.46 -5.33
C TYR A 114 10.76 2.24 -5.75
N TYR A 115 10.86 1.22 -4.89
CA TYR A 115 11.53 -0.03 -5.22
C TYR A 115 10.85 -0.75 -6.38
N ARG A 116 9.52 -0.84 -6.37
CA ARG A 116 8.73 -1.48 -7.44
C ARG A 116 8.81 -0.71 -8.76
N LEU A 117 8.95 0.60 -8.71
CA LEU A 117 9.18 1.45 -9.89
C LEU A 117 10.63 1.42 -10.39
N GLY A 118 11.56 0.71 -9.71
CA GLY A 118 12.96 0.62 -10.08
C GLY A 118 13.84 1.78 -9.58
N PHE A 119 13.31 2.70 -8.77
CA PHE A 119 14.06 3.84 -8.22
C PHE A 119 14.75 3.44 -6.89
N TYR A 120 15.68 2.51 -6.96
CA TYR A 120 16.28 1.87 -5.79
C TYR A 120 17.03 2.85 -4.89
N ASN A 121 17.71 3.86 -5.43
CA ASN A 121 18.39 4.88 -4.62
C ASN A 121 17.39 5.66 -3.76
N ARG A 122 16.24 6.03 -4.33
CA ARG A 122 15.19 6.74 -3.60
C ARG A 122 14.58 5.87 -2.51
N SER A 123 14.37 4.59 -2.81
CA SER A 123 13.92 3.61 -1.81
C SER A 123 14.90 3.53 -0.63
N VAL A 124 16.22 3.49 -0.90
CA VAL A 124 17.26 3.48 0.14
C VAL A 124 17.18 4.74 1.02
N GLU A 125 17.13 5.94 0.42
CA GLU A 125 17.04 7.20 1.16
C GLU A 125 15.85 7.26 2.12
N ILE A 126 14.68 6.81 1.64
CA ILE A 126 13.44 6.82 2.44
C ILE A 126 13.56 5.84 3.61
N LEU A 127 14.08 4.63 3.38
CA LEU A 127 14.25 3.63 4.44
C LEU A 127 15.29 4.06 5.47
N GLU A 128 16.41 4.64 5.04
CA GLU A 128 17.43 5.15 5.97
C GLU A 128 16.87 6.26 6.84
N ARG A 129 16.04 7.15 6.29
CA ARG A 129 15.38 8.22 7.05
C ARG A 129 14.42 7.64 8.08
N GLY A 130 13.55 6.70 7.68
CA GLY A 130 12.59 6.06 8.57
C GLY A 130 13.26 5.28 9.70
N LEU A 131 14.36 4.57 9.42
CA LEU A 131 15.07 3.76 10.40
C LEU A 131 15.94 4.57 11.38
N LYS A 132 16.30 5.83 11.04
CA LYS A 132 17.08 6.71 11.92
C LYS A 132 16.23 7.42 12.98
N GLY A 133 14.94 7.59 12.73
CA GLY A 133 14.04 8.32 13.61
C GLY A 133 13.49 7.48 14.75
N PRO A 134 12.92 8.12 15.79
CA PRO A 134 12.14 7.45 16.83
C PRO A 134 10.78 7.04 16.22
N HIS A 135 10.69 5.84 15.67
CA HIS A 135 9.52 5.41 14.91
C HIS A 135 8.49 4.60 15.71
N GLY A 136 8.79 4.16 16.94
CA GLY A 136 7.87 3.36 17.77
C GLY A 136 7.30 2.10 17.11
N ALA A 137 7.85 1.69 15.95
CA ALA A 137 7.36 0.57 15.17
C ALA A 137 7.67 -0.76 15.88
N ASN A 138 6.78 -1.75 15.67
CA ASN A 138 7.04 -3.09 16.15
C ASN A 138 8.25 -3.73 15.40
N GLU A 139 8.85 -4.75 16.01
CA GLU A 139 10.04 -5.42 15.48
C GLU A 139 9.82 -6.00 14.08
N HIS A 140 8.61 -6.43 13.75
CA HIS A 140 8.28 -6.97 12.44
C HIS A 140 8.41 -5.91 11.34
N VAL A 141 7.87 -4.71 11.55
CA VAL A 141 8.01 -3.59 10.59
C VAL A 141 9.47 -3.17 10.44
N VAL A 142 10.22 -3.14 11.54
CA VAL A 142 11.66 -2.86 11.52
C VAL A 142 12.42 -3.91 10.69
N ALA A 143 12.12 -5.18 10.88
CA ALA A 143 12.74 -6.28 10.12
C ALA A 143 12.43 -6.16 8.62
N MET A 144 11.18 -5.90 8.25
CA MET A 144 10.78 -5.69 6.86
C MET A 144 11.50 -4.49 6.23
N ALA A 145 11.60 -3.37 6.94
CA ALA A 145 12.29 -2.18 6.46
C ALA A 145 13.78 -2.43 6.23
N ARG A 146 14.45 -3.14 7.15
CA ARG A 146 15.86 -3.55 7.00
C ARG A 146 16.06 -4.51 5.83
N GLN A 147 15.16 -5.47 5.65
CA GLN A 147 15.22 -6.42 4.53
C GLN A 147 15.09 -5.71 3.20
N LEU A 148 14.10 -4.83 3.05
CA LEU A 148 13.92 -4.04 1.83
C LEU A 148 15.12 -3.13 1.57
N LEU A 149 15.71 -2.53 2.62
CA LEU A 149 16.91 -1.70 2.50
C LEU A 149 18.09 -2.48 1.92
N VAL A 150 18.31 -3.71 2.39
CA VAL A 150 19.37 -4.59 1.84
C VAL A 150 19.12 -4.88 0.37
N GLN A 151 17.90 -5.25 0.00
CA GLN A 151 17.52 -5.53 -1.38
C GLN A 151 17.68 -4.30 -2.28
N ALA A 152 17.21 -3.14 -1.82
CA ALA A 152 17.31 -1.87 -2.57
C ALA A 152 18.77 -1.47 -2.79
N ARG A 153 19.63 -1.57 -1.78
CA ARG A 153 21.08 -1.31 -1.89
C ARG A 153 21.76 -2.25 -2.89
N GLN A 154 21.41 -3.53 -2.88
CA GLN A 154 21.97 -4.51 -3.82
C GLN A 154 21.55 -4.19 -5.26
N LYS A 155 20.27 -3.89 -5.50
CA LYS A 155 19.76 -3.50 -6.81
C LYS A 155 20.38 -2.18 -7.29
N SER A 156 20.51 -1.19 -6.41
CA SER A 156 21.13 0.10 -6.72
C SER A 156 22.58 -0.05 -7.18
N LYS A 157 23.38 -0.91 -6.53
CA LYS A 157 24.78 -1.18 -6.93
C LYS A 157 24.90 -1.82 -8.32
N ASN A 158 23.93 -2.63 -8.70
CA ASN A 158 23.94 -3.38 -9.96
C ASN A 158 23.40 -2.55 -11.14
N MET A 159 22.82 -1.38 -10.89
CA MET A 159 22.36 -0.48 -11.97
C MET A 159 23.50 0.30 -12.56
N ILE A 160 23.77 0.06 -13.86
CA ILE A 160 24.77 0.81 -14.67
C ILE A 160 24.31 2.25 -14.93
N LEU A 161 23.00 2.53 -14.86
CA LEU A 161 22.41 3.87 -15.03
C LEU A 161 22.22 4.52 -13.65
N ARG A 162 23.24 5.26 -13.19
CA ARG A 162 23.24 5.93 -11.89
C ARG A 162 22.27 7.11 -11.74
N GLU A 163 21.61 7.53 -12.82
CA GLU A 163 20.75 8.71 -12.80
C GLU A 163 19.53 8.51 -13.70
N LEU A 164 18.57 7.75 -13.24
CA LEU A 164 17.21 7.96 -13.74
C LEU A 164 16.69 9.27 -13.12
N PRO A 165 16.18 10.22 -13.92
CA PRO A 165 15.63 11.46 -13.39
C PRO A 165 14.43 11.17 -12.49
N ASP A 166 14.17 12.10 -11.55
CA ASP A 166 13.08 12.05 -10.56
C ASP A 166 11.78 11.49 -11.19
N PRO A 167 11.15 10.47 -10.57
CA PRO A 167 9.90 9.87 -11.04
C PRO A 167 8.79 10.88 -11.34
N ARG A 168 8.77 12.01 -10.62
CA ARG A 168 7.83 13.11 -10.86
C ARG A 168 7.93 13.72 -12.26
N ARG A 169 9.10 13.65 -12.90
CA ARG A 169 9.30 14.09 -14.30
C ARG A 169 8.79 13.03 -15.29
N TRP A 170 8.81 11.75 -14.92
CA TRP A 170 8.32 10.65 -15.74
C TRP A 170 6.80 10.48 -15.67
N ARG A 171 6.15 11.00 -14.63
CA ARG A 171 4.70 10.96 -14.46
C ARG A 171 3.95 11.46 -15.69
N ARG A 172 4.40 12.58 -16.29
CA ARG A 172 3.85 13.12 -17.54
C ARG A 172 4.18 12.25 -18.77
N PHE A 173 5.28 11.52 -18.74
CA PHE A 173 5.70 10.65 -19.84
C PHE A 173 4.89 9.36 -19.82
N PHE A 174 4.77 8.68 -18.69
CA PHE A 174 3.99 7.45 -18.56
C PHE A 174 2.48 7.69 -18.71
N ALA A 175 1.95 8.84 -18.28
CA ALA A 175 0.54 9.20 -18.50
C ALA A 175 0.13 9.25 -19.98
N ARG A 176 1.10 9.36 -20.91
CA ARG A 176 0.86 9.29 -22.36
C ARG A 176 0.78 7.86 -22.91
N PHE A 177 1.30 6.87 -22.18
CA PHE A 177 1.40 5.48 -22.63
C PHE A 177 0.47 4.53 -21.90
N ILE A 178 -0.16 4.97 -20.80
CA ILE A 178 -1.18 4.19 -20.08
C ILE A 178 -2.53 4.60 -20.67
N PRO A 179 -3.25 3.73 -21.37
CA PRO A 179 -4.58 4.05 -21.87
C PRO A 179 -5.48 4.34 -20.66
N ARG A 180 -6.13 5.50 -20.66
CA ARG A 180 -7.15 5.82 -19.65
C ARG A 180 -8.26 4.78 -19.78
N LYS A 181 -8.56 4.06 -18.69
CA LYS A 181 -9.74 3.18 -18.63
C LYS A 181 -10.97 4.02 -18.99
N GLY A 182 -11.47 3.88 -20.23
CA GLY A 182 -12.62 4.62 -20.75
C GLY A 182 -12.60 4.85 -22.26
N GLU A 183 -11.47 4.71 -22.94
CA GLU A 183 -11.41 4.95 -24.40
C GLU A 183 -11.60 3.67 -25.24
N GLU A 184 -11.59 2.47 -24.65
CA GLU A 184 -11.84 1.22 -25.40
C GLU A 184 -13.33 0.96 -25.73
N ALA A 185 -14.25 1.74 -25.16
CA ALA A 185 -15.69 1.54 -25.42
C ALA A 185 -16.21 2.29 -26.67
N GLN A 186 -15.41 3.12 -27.34
CA GLN A 186 -15.85 3.87 -28.53
C GLN A 186 -15.25 3.39 -29.86
N ALA A 187 -14.28 2.45 -29.85
CA ALA A 187 -13.66 1.96 -31.07
C ALA A 187 -14.34 0.72 -31.71
N SER A 188 -15.36 0.13 -31.06
CA SER A 188 -16.07 -1.06 -31.57
C SER A 188 -17.47 -0.80 -32.13
N GLY A 189 -17.82 0.46 -32.37
CA GLY A 189 -19.17 0.88 -32.74
C GLY A 189 -19.35 1.48 -34.15
N SER A 190 -18.47 1.24 -35.13
CA SER A 190 -18.69 1.75 -36.51
C SER A 190 -18.00 0.90 -37.55
N VAL A 191 -18.53 -0.32 -37.75
CA VAL A 191 -18.44 -1.02 -39.03
C VAL A 191 -19.87 -1.46 -39.34
N GLU A 192 -20.66 -0.55 -39.87
CA GLU A 192 -21.84 -0.89 -40.64
C GLU A 192 -21.47 -1.02 -42.09
N LEU A 193 -21.84 -2.15 -42.65
CA LEU A 193 -21.75 -2.56 -44.03
C LEU A 193 -22.57 -1.64 -44.95
N SER A 194 -21.96 -1.23 -46.04
CA SER A 194 -22.59 -0.87 -47.29
C SER A 194 -21.89 -1.55 -48.42
#